data_17532377cfc2b08d588c1b1d08d74572
#
_entry.id   17532377cfc2b08d588c1b1d08d74572
#
_cell.length_a   1.000
_cell.length_b   1.000
_cell.length_c   1.000
_cell.angle_alpha   90.00
_cell.angle_beta   90.00
_cell.angle_gamma   90.00
#
_symmetry.space_group_name_H-M   'P 1'
#
loop_
_entity.id
_entity.type
_entity.pdbx_description
1 polymer ?
#
loop_
_entity_poly.entity_id
_entity_poly.type
_entity_poly.pdbx_seq_one_letter_code
_entity_poly.pdbx_strand_id
1 'polypeptide(L)'
;IWLGLMRDRLEVIRRLLADDGSLWITIDDNEAHYLKVLCDEVFGRKNFVASIAWQKVFAKKNKAQISGSHDHLLVIAKEVSRWKRNLLPRDGAALAAFKNPDKDLRGAWQSVAFSVQSEDGDKRKAYRYPITLPSGRDVMPPAGRHWNGLPSRTEELRSDNRLWFGADGDSPPRIKVFLNEVQDGIVPDTWWGHEVSGSNQDSKKEMLDLFPDTEPFSTPKPEKLLMRVLAIATNPGDLVLDSFAGS
;
A
#
# COMPACT_ATOMS: atom_id res chain seq x y z
N ILE A 1 -2.74 30.97 -15.84
CA ILE A 1 -1.42 31.47 -15.34
C ILE A 1 -0.74 30.37 -14.52
N TRP A 2 -1.37 29.77 -13.49
CA TRP A 2 -0.73 28.79 -12.62
C TRP A 2 -0.25 27.50 -13.34
N LEU A 3 -1.10 26.93 -14.22
CA LEU A 3 -0.72 25.73 -14.99
C LEU A 3 0.46 25.99 -15.94
N GLY A 4 0.53 27.20 -16.56
CA GLY A 4 1.69 27.55 -17.39
C GLY A 4 2.98 27.62 -16.58
N LEU A 5 2.92 28.22 -15.39
CA LEU A 5 4.03 28.26 -14.44
C LEU A 5 4.48 26.85 -14.00
N MET A 6 3.50 25.95 -13.76
CA MET A 6 3.77 24.57 -13.37
C MET A 6 4.37 23.76 -14.52
N ARG A 7 3.94 23.99 -15.77
CA ARG A 7 4.48 23.33 -16.96
C ARG A 7 6.00 23.50 -17.04
N ASP A 8 6.45 24.74 -17.02
CA ASP A 8 7.88 25.07 -17.15
C ASP A 8 8.70 24.36 -16.05
N ARG A 9 8.18 24.35 -14.82
CA ARG A 9 8.84 23.66 -13.69
C ARG A 9 8.85 22.15 -13.85
N LEU A 10 7.75 21.55 -14.24
CA LEU A 10 7.66 20.11 -14.47
C LEU A 10 8.59 19.63 -15.59
N GLU A 11 8.75 20.43 -16.64
CA GLU A 11 9.70 20.13 -17.72
C GLU A 11 11.15 20.16 -17.22
N VAL A 12 11.50 21.12 -16.36
CA VAL A 12 12.83 21.18 -15.73
C VAL A 12 13.04 19.99 -14.80
N ILE A 13 12.07 19.72 -13.92
CA ILE A 13 12.11 18.57 -12.99
C ILE A 13 12.31 17.27 -13.77
N ARG A 14 11.55 17.05 -14.86
CA ARG A 14 11.70 15.86 -15.69
C ARG A 14 13.11 15.69 -16.26
N ARG A 15 13.79 16.78 -16.62
CA ARG A 15 15.19 16.73 -17.09
C ARG A 15 16.16 16.38 -15.98
N LEU A 16 15.91 16.87 -14.75
CA LEU A 16 16.76 16.63 -13.58
C LEU A 16 16.60 15.22 -13.01
N LEU A 17 15.40 14.63 -13.12
CA LEU A 17 15.15 13.28 -12.62
C LEU A 17 16.03 12.24 -13.32
N ALA A 18 16.58 11.30 -12.53
CA ALA A 18 17.17 10.06 -13.03
C ALA A 18 16.11 9.23 -13.78
N ASP A 19 16.52 8.35 -14.68
CA ASP A 19 15.56 7.55 -15.48
C ASP A 19 14.71 6.61 -14.62
N ASP A 20 15.24 6.18 -13.50
CA ASP A 20 14.54 5.39 -12.46
C ASP A 20 13.99 6.26 -11.32
N GLY A 21 14.08 7.57 -11.43
CA GLY A 21 13.57 8.52 -10.45
C GLY A 21 12.07 8.73 -10.51
N SER A 22 11.51 9.32 -9.45
CA SER A 22 10.10 9.64 -9.33
C SER A 22 9.85 11.02 -8.74
N LEU A 23 8.75 11.63 -9.15
CA LEU A 23 8.24 12.91 -8.67
C LEU A 23 7.02 12.66 -7.79
N TRP A 24 7.01 13.31 -6.61
CA TRP A 24 5.95 13.22 -5.63
C TRP A 24 5.43 14.60 -5.32
N ILE A 25 4.13 14.85 -5.53
CA ILE A 25 3.54 16.18 -5.39
C ILE A 25 2.33 16.11 -4.47
N THR A 26 2.39 16.85 -3.36
CA THR A 26 1.21 17.10 -2.53
C THR A 26 0.40 18.25 -3.10
N ILE A 27 -0.89 18.05 -3.32
CA ILE A 27 -1.79 19.03 -3.91
C ILE A 27 -3.22 18.84 -3.38
N ASP A 28 -3.97 19.91 -3.22
CA ASP A 28 -5.37 19.85 -2.82
C ASP A 28 -6.34 19.70 -4.03
N ASP A 29 -7.62 19.51 -3.72
CA ASP A 29 -8.67 19.31 -4.74
C ASP A 29 -8.83 20.49 -5.71
N ASN A 30 -8.37 21.70 -5.36
CA ASN A 30 -8.51 22.85 -6.25
C ASN A 30 -7.75 22.64 -7.56
N GLU A 31 -6.57 22.06 -7.49
CA GLU A 31 -5.66 21.95 -8.64
C GLU A 31 -5.24 20.50 -8.97
N ALA A 32 -5.55 19.51 -8.13
CA ALA A 32 -5.06 18.14 -8.27
C ALA A 32 -5.38 17.55 -9.65
N HIS A 33 -6.60 17.73 -10.13
CA HIS A 33 -7.04 17.13 -11.39
C HIS A 33 -6.38 17.79 -12.61
N TYR A 34 -6.22 19.10 -12.59
CA TYR A 34 -5.54 19.85 -13.65
C TYR A 34 -4.04 19.56 -13.67
N LEU A 35 -3.42 19.50 -12.49
CA LEU A 35 -2.01 19.16 -12.35
C LEU A 35 -1.73 17.73 -12.82
N LYS A 36 -2.63 16.79 -12.53
CA LYS A 36 -2.51 15.41 -13.01
C LYS A 36 -2.52 15.34 -14.53
N VAL A 37 -3.42 16.07 -15.19
CA VAL A 37 -3.45 16.14 -16.66
C VAL A 37 -2.16 16.74 -17.21
N LEU A 38 -1.66 17.82 -16.60
CA LEU A 38 -0.41 18.44 -16.98
C LEU A 38 0.79 17.50 -16.81
N CYS A 39 0.82 16.74 -15.73
CA CYS A 39 1.84 15.71 -15.54
C CYS A 39 1.78 14.63 -16.62
N ASP A 40 0.57 14.22 -17.03
CA ASP A 40 0.39 13.26 -18.14
C ASP A 40 0.96 13.80 -19.47
N GLU A 41 0.79 15.09 -19.74
CA GLU A 41 1.36 15.73 -20.94
C GLU A 41 2.90 15.80 -20.87
N VAL A 42 3.45 16.20 -19.73
CA VAL A 42 4.89 16.38 -19.57
C VAL A 42 5.63 15.04 -19.47
N PHE A 43 5.16 14.11 -18.63
CA PHE A 43 5.85 12.84 -18.35
C PHE A 43 5.38 11.68 -19.21
N GLY A 44 4.18 11.80 -19.82
CA GLY A 44 3.48 10.72 -20.49
C GLY A 44 2.58 9.93 -19.54
N ARG A 45 1.32 9.71 -19.94
CA ARG A 45 0.28 9.06 -19.12
C ARG A 45 0.69 7.69 -18.56
N LYS A 46 1.49 6.93 -19.31
CA LYS A 46 2.00 5.61 -18.88
C LYS A 46 2.91 5.67 -17.65
N ASN A 47 3.49 6.83 -17.36
CA ASN A 47 4.42 7.04 -16.25
C ASN A 47 3.73 7.52 -14.97
N PHE A 48 2.41 7.71 -14.99
CA PHE A 48 1.63 7.93 -13.79
C PHE A 48 1.56 6.64 -12.97
N VAL A 49 2.01 6.71 -11.71
CA VAL A 49 2.07 5.55 -10.81
C VAL A 49 0.81 5.47 -9.95
N ALA A 50 0.51 6.54 -9.21
CA ALA A 50 -0.63 6.54 -8.28
C ALA A 50 -1.07 7.96 -7.91
N SER A 51 -2.31 8.08 -7.46
CA SER A 51 -2.80 9.19 -6.63
C SER A 51 -3.11 8.63 -5.25
N ILE A 52 -2.41 9.11 -4.24
CA ILE A 52 -2.54 8.68 -2.85
C ILE A 52 -3.40 9.72 -2.14
N ALA A 53 -4.42 9.29 -1.40
CA ALA A 53 -5.18 10.15 -0.51
C ALA A 53 -4.46 10.23 0.84
N TRP A 54 -3.89 11.39 1.16
CA TRP A 54 -3.27 11.67 2.44
C TRP A 54 -4.25 12.39 3.37
N GLN A 55 -4.57 11.77 4.50
CA GLN A 55 -5.44 12.35 5.52
C GLN A 55 -4.74 13.47 6.27
N LYS A 56 -4.86 14.70 5.77
CA LYS A 56 -4.24 15.89 6.36
C LYS A 56 -4.93 16.40 7.63
N VAL A 57 -6.22 16.06 7.81
CA VAL A 57 -7.05 16.49 8.95
C VAL A 57 -7.95 15.33 9.37
N PHE A 58 -7.98 15.02 10.66
CA PHE A 58 -8.87 13.98 11.20
C PHE A 58 -10.13 14.56 11.86
N ALA A 59 -10.11 15.86 12.27
CA ALA A 59 -11.28 16.53 12.85
C ALA A 59 -12.26 16.96 11.77
N LYS A 60 -13.55 16.65 11.94
CA LYS A 60 -14.62 17.06 11.02
C LYS A 60 -15.00 18.52 11.22
N LYS A 61 -15.22 19.25 10.12
CA LYS A 61 -15.73 20.63 10.13
C LYS A 61 -17.26 20.60 10.12
N ASN A 62 -17.88 20.78 11.28
CA ASN A 62 -19.34 20.67 11.45
C ASN A 62 -20.19 21.65 10.62
N LYS A 63 -19.60 22.77 10.17
CA LYS A 63 -20.28 23.78 9.34
C LYS A 63 -20.13 23.57 7.83
N ALA A 64 -19.32 22.60 7.39
CA ALA A 64 -19.15 22.29 5.98
C ALA A 64 -20.23 21.30 5.52
N GLN A 65 -20.69 21.40 4.28
CA GLN A 65 -21.59 20.41 3.70
C GLN A 65 -20.89 19.05 3.54
N ILE A 66 -19.64 19.07 3.08
CA ILE A 66 -18.72 17.92 3.07
C ILE A 66 -17.39 18.41 3.63
N SER A 67 -16.89 17.77 4.68
CA SER A 67 -15.62 18.13 5.32
C SER A 67 -14.46 17.54 4.53
N GLY A 68 -13.71 18.38 3.82
CA GLY A 68 -12.47 17.97 3.16
C GLY A 68 -11.41 17.60 4.22
N SER A 69 -10.98 16.36 4.20
CA SER A 69 -10.06 15.80 5.20
C SER A 69 -8.73 15.31 4.61
N HIS A 70 -8.58 15.32 3.29
CA HIS A 70 -7.38 14.82 2.60
C HIS A 70 -6.84 15.82 1.58
N ASP A 71 -5.57 15.61 1.23
CA ASP A 71 -4.95 16.11 0.01
C ASP A 71 -4.54 14.92 -0.85
N HIS A 72 -4.25 15.18 -2.11
CA HIS A 72 -3.68 14.21 -3.04
C HIS A 72 -2.16 14.25 -2.96
N LEU A 73 -1.55 13.07 -3.04
CA LEU A 73 -0.14 12.91 -3.30
C LEU A 73 0.00 12.21 -4.65
N LEU A 74 0.34 12.98 -5.69
CA LEU A 74 0.52 12.45 -7.04
C LEU A 74 1.92 11.86 -7.17
N VAL A 75 2.00 10.65 -7.69
CA VAL A 75 3.26 9.92 -7.89
C VAL A 75 3.45 9.66 -9.37
N ILE A 76 4.53 10.18 -9.93
CA ILE A 76 4.90 10.07 -11.32
C ILE A 76 6.33 9.54 -11.42
N ALA A 77 6.56 8.47 -12.16
CA ALA A 77 7.91 8.02 -12.50
C ALA A 77 8.43 8.76 -13.73
N LYS A 78 9.75 8.95 -13.87
CA LYS A 78 10.30 9.40 -15.14
C LYS A 78 10.11 8.34 -16.23
N GLU A 79 10.46 7.08 -15.92
CA GLU A 79 10.18 5.89 -16.73
C GLU A 79 9.66 4.77 -15.81
N VAL A 80 8.36 4.49 -15.83
CA VAL A 80 7.72 3.51 -14.95
C VAL A 80 8.30 2.09 -15.10
N SER A 81 8.82 1.74 -16.27
CA SER A 81 9.49 0.46 -16.52
C SER A 81 10.82 0.28 -15.77
N ARG A 82 11.46 1.38 -15.40
CA ARG A 82 12.72 1.41 -14.65
C ARG A 82 12.51 1.69 -13.17
N TRP A 83 11.48 2.45 -12.84
CA TRP A 83 11.18 2.82 -11.46
C TRP A 83 10.77 1.60 -10.63
N LYS A 84 11.35 1.47 -9.44
CA LYS A 84 11.02 0.42 -8.47
C LYS A 84 10.80 1.07 -7.12
N ARG A 85 9.59 0.87 -6.59
CA ARG A 85 9.31 1.26 -5.21
C ARG A 85 10.06 0.37 -4.21
N ASN A 86 10.40 0.91 -3.07
CA ASN A 86 10.75 0.10 -1.92
C ASN A 86 9.49 -0.40 -1.21
N LEU A 87 9.63 -1.47 -0.45
CA LEU A 87 8.61 -1.97 0.44
C LEU A 87 8.70 -1.24 1.78
N LEU A 88 7.57 -1.00 2.41
CA LEU A 88 7.53 -0.48 3.77
C LEU A 88 7.75 -1.61 4.77
N PRO A 89 8.42 -1.35 5.90
CA PRO A 89 8.56 -2.33 6.96
C PRO A 89 7.18 -2.85 7.42
N ARG A 90 7.10 -4.11 7.79
CA ARG A 90 5.91 -4.65 8.44
C ARG A 90 5.78 -4.02 9.83
N ASP A 91 4.62 -3.49 10.12
CA ASP A 91 4.31 -3.00 11.46
C ASP A 91 4.07 -4.17 12.44
N GLY A 92 3.97 -3.85 13.72
CA GLY A 92 3.72 -4.85 14.76
C GLY A 92 2.40 -5.61 14.58
N ALA A 93 1.37 -4.98 14.00
CA ALA A 93 0.08 -5.60 13.73
C ALA A 93 0.17 -6.63 12.60
N ALA A 94 0.88 -6.28 11.51
CA ALA A 94 1.13 -7.20 10.40
C ALA A 94 1.99 -8.39 10.83
N LEU A 95 2.99 -8.18 11.69
CA LEU A 95 3.81 -9.26 12.26
C LEU A 95 3.02 -10.13 13.24
N ALA A 96 2.12 -9.55 14.04
CA ALA A 96 1.29 -10.28 14.99
C ALA A 96 0.29 -11.25 14.32
N ALA A 97 0.02 -11.09 13.02
CA ALA A 97 -0.78 -12.02 12.23
C ALA A 97 -0.06 -13.36 12.00
N PHE A 98 1.28 -13.37 12.06
CA PHE A 98 2.08 -14.57 11.94
C PHE A 98 2.28 -15.23 13.30
N LYS A 99 1.79 -16.47 13.43
CA LYS A 99 1.85 -17.26 14.65
C LYS A 99 2.37 -18.66 14.32
N ASN A 100 2.70 -19.44 15.31
CA ASN A 100 3.11 -20.85 15.12
C ASN A 100 2.39 -21.76 16.13
N PRO A 101 1.06 -21.91 16.01
CA PRO A 101 0.26 -22.66 16.99
C PRO A 101 0.55 -24.17 16.96
N ASP A 102 1.00 -24.70 15.85
CA ASP A 102 1.30 -26.13 15.66
C ASP A 102 2.81 -26.45 15.72
N LYS A 103 3.64 -25.49 16.10
CA LYS A 103 5.10 -25.62 16.23
C LYS A 103 5.79 -26.11 14.94
N ASP A 104 5.32 -25.66 13.78
CA ASP A 104 5.93 -25.98 12.48
C ASP A 104 7.39 -25.51 12.46
N LEU A 105 8.30 -26.38 12.00
CA LEU A 105 9.75 -26.11 12.01
C LEU A 105 10.15 -24.95 11.09
N ARG A 106 9.33 -24.58 10.12
CA ARG A 106 9.54 -23.44 9.23
C ARG A 106 9.32 -22.10 9.91
N GLY A 107 8.73 -22.09 11.11
CA GLY A 107 8.54 -20.89 11.92
C GLY A 107 7.12 -20.34 11.89
N ALA A 108 7.00 -19.03 12.11
CA ALA A 108 5.71 -18.35 12.17
C ALA A 108 5.04 -18.25 10.79
N TRP A 109 3.72 -18.45 10.75
CA TRP A 109 2.90 -18.41 9.55
C TRP A 109 1.55 -17.73 9.81
N GLN A 110 0.93 -17.24 8.75
CA GLN A 110 -0.46 -16.80 8.75
C GLN A 110 -1.31 -17.72 7.86
N SER A 111 -2.57 -17.91 8.21
CA SER A 111 -3.47 -18.73 7.40
C SER A 111 -4.25 -17.89 6.40
N VAL A 112 -4.24 -18.31 5.15
CA VAL A 112 -5.08 -17.74 4.08
C VAL A 112 -6.12 -18.76 3.63
N ALA A 113 -7.28 -18.30 3.15
CA ALA A 113 -8.33 -19.21 2.71
C ALA A 113 -7.86 -20.04 1.51
N PHE A 114 -8.15 -21.36 1.54
CA PHE A 114 -7.90 -22.24 0.38
C PHE A 114 -8.99 -22.14 -0.67
N SER A 115 -10.10 -21.48 -0.38
CA SER A 115 -11.18 -21.24 -1.34
C SER A 115 -11.10 -19.84 -1.92
N VAL A 116 -11.33 -19.70 -3.23
CA VAL A 116 -11.37 -18.44 -3.96
C VAL A 116 -12.73 -18.23 -4.59
N GLN A 117 -13.10 -16.98 -4.87
CA GLN A 117 -14.37 -16.64 -5.51
C GLN A 117 -14.39 -17.17 -6.94
N SER A 118 -15.55 -17.69 -7.37
CA SER A 118 -15.75 -18.22 -8.71
C SER A 118 -16.53 -17.21 -9.54
N GLU A 119 -15.89 -16.65 -10.55
CA GLU A 119 -16.55 -15.76 -11.51
C GLU A 119 -17.34 -16.53 -12.59
N ASP A 120 -17.03 -17.83 -12.80
CA ASP A 120 -17.59 -18.65 -13.86
C ASP A 120 -17.78 -20.09 -13.37
N GLY A 121 -19.00 -20.41 -12.92
CA GLY A 121 -19.31 -21.67 -12.22
C GLY A 121 -19.02 -22.95 -13.01
N ASP A 122 -19.18 -22.93 -14.35
CA ASP A 122 -19.04 -24.14 -15.16
C ASP A 122 -17.59 -24.49 -15.50
N LYS A 123 -16.74 -23.51 -15.74
CA LYS A 123 -15.32 -23.73 -16.04
C LYS A 123 -14.49 -24.21 -14.84
N ARG A 124 -15.05 -24.15 -13.63
CA ARG A 124 -14.34 -24.48 -12.38
C ARG A 124 -14.90 -25.71 -11.67
N LYS A 125 -15.69 -26.57 -12.35
CA LYS A 125 -16.25 -27.81 -11.76
C LYS A 125 -15.19 -28.74 -11.19
N ALA A 126 -14.03 -28.88 -11.84
CA ALA A 126 -12.92 -29.71 -11.38
C ALA A 126 -12.29 -29.23 -10.05
N TYR A 127 -12.52 -27.98 -9.67
CA TYR A 127 -12.04 -27.38 -8.41
C TYR A 127 -13.06 -27.46 -7.28
N ARG A 128 -14.21 -28.11 -7.52
CA ARG A 128 -15.28 -28.33 -6.55
C ARG A 128 -15.36 -29.80 -6.21
N TYR A 129 -14.62 -30.24 -5.25
CA TYR A 129 -14.52 -31.61 -4.79
C TYR A 129 -14.52 -31.65 -3.25
N PRO A 130 -14.93 -32.76 -2.62
CA PRO A 130 -14.86 -32.90 -1.18
C PRO A 130 -13.40 -33.01 -0.72
N ILE A 131 -13.10 -32.39 0.41
CA ILE A 131 -11.83 -32.53 1.12
C ILE A 131 -12.15 -33.15 2.48
N THR A 132 -11.57 -34.32 2.79
CA THR A 132 -11.70 -34.96 4.09
C THR A 132 -10.81 -34.24 5.10
N LEU A 133 -11.41 -33.76 6.17
CA LEU A 133 -10.73 -33.10 7.29
C LEU A 133 -10.05 -34.12 8.19
N PRO A 134 -9.11 -33.72 9.08
CA PRO A 134 -8.54 -34.59 10.11
C PRO A 134 -9.60 -35.20 11.04
N SER A 135 -10.74 -34.52 11.26
CA SER A 135 -11.89 -35.03 12.01
C SER A 135 -12.63 -36.18 11.31
N GLY A 136 -12.33 -36.50 10.04
CA GLY A 136 -13.03 -37.47 9.21
C GLY A 136 -14.23 -36.91 8.45
N ARG A 137 -14.58 -35.63 8.64
CA ARG A 137 -15.68 -34.97 7.95
C ARG A 137 -15.27 -34.48 6.57
N ASP A 138 -16.10 -34.65 5.56
CA ASP A 138 -15.92 -34.10 4.23
C ASP A 138 -16.49 -32.70 4.14
N VAL A 139 -15.74 -31.77 3.53
CA VAL A 139 -16.18 -30.40 3.27
C VAL A 139 -16.06 -30.04 1.79
N MET A 140 -17.07 -29.37 1.29
CA MET A 140 -17.08 -28.77 -0.05
C MET A 140 -16.70 -27.29 0.05
N PRO A 141 -16.21 -26.66 -1.04
CA PRO A 141 -16.02 -25.22 -1.03
C PRO A 141 -17.37 -24.51 -0.82
N PRO A 142 -17.39 -23.36 -0.12
CA PRO A 142 -18.60 -22.59 0.10
C PRO A 142 -19.34 -22.25 -1.21
N ALA A 143 -20.63 -21.97 -1.14
CA ALA A 143 -21.41 -21.54 -2.29
C ALA A 143 -20.77 -20.33 -2.99
N GLY A 144 -20.72 -20.33 -4.32
CA GLY A 144 -20.05 -19.29 -5.11
C GLY A 144 -18.52 -19.32 -5.07
N ARG A 145 -17.92 -20.34 -4.45
CA ARG A 145 -16.44 -20.49 -4.35
C ARG A 145 -16.00 -21.85 -4.88
N HIS A 146 -14.71 -21.96 -5.16
CA HIS A 146 -14.02 -23.21 -5.50
C HIS A 146 -12.68 -23.27 -4.75
N TRP A 147 -12.05 -24.47 -4.69
CA TRP A 147 -10.74 -24.60 -4.09
C TRP A 147 -9.67 -23.94 -4.96
N ASN A 148 -8.62 -23.42 -4.34
CA ASN A 148 -7.48 -22.82 -5.03
C ASN A 148 -6.48 -23.90 -5.49
N GLY A 149 -6.97 -24.90 -6.22
CA GLY A 149 -6.19 -25.98 -6.78
C GLY A 149 -7.04 -27.20 -7.09
N LEU A 150 -6.51 -28.07 -7.93
CA LEU A 150 -7.04 -29.40 -8.23
C LEU A 150 -6.75 -30.36 -7.04
N PRO A 151 -7.38 -31.57 -6.99
CA PRO A 151 -7.12 -32.55 -5.94
C PRO A 151 -5.62 -32.85 -5.73
N SER A 152 -4.83 -32.95 -6.79
CA SER A 152 -3.37 -33.16 -6.70
C SER A 152 -2.67 -32.07 -5.89
N ARG A 153 -3.06 -30.81 -6.09
CA ARG A 153 -2.53 -29.67 -5.32
C ARG A 153 -2.90 -29.74 -3.84
N THR A 154 -4.10 -30.23 -3.52
CA THR A 154 -4.50 -30.45 -2.14
C THR A 154 -3.63 -31.49 -1.46
N GLU A 155 -3.34 -32.60 -2.13
CA GLU A 155 -2.47 -33.65 -1.57
C GLU A 155 -1.03 -33.20 -1.42
N GLU A 156 -0.49 -32.41 -2.38
CA GLU A 156 0.81 -31.77 -2.24
C GLU A 156 0.88 -30.88 -0.99
N LEU A 157 -0.11 -29.99 -0.81
CA LEU A 157 -0.18 -29.08 0.33
C LEU A 157 -0.38 -29.84 1.66
N ARG A 158 -1.12 -30.97 1.63
CA ARG A 158 -1.31 -31.84 2.78
C ARG A 158 -0.02 -32.54 3.18
N SER A 159 0.68 -33.16 2.20
CA SER A 159 1.95 -33.86 2.45
C SER A 159 3.05 -32.93 2.94
N ASP A 160 3.04 -31.66 2.48
CA ASP A 160 3.97 -30.62 2.95
C ASP A 160 3.49 -29.91 4.25
N ASN A 161 2.47 -30.44 4.93
CA ASN A 161 1.90 -29.81 6.13
C ASN A 161 1.52 -28.34 5.96
N ARG A 162 1.08 -27.96 4.75
CA ARG A 162 0.67 -26.57 4.46
C ARG A 162 -0.82 -26.32 4.62
N LEU A 163 -1.63 -27.37 4.77
CA LEU A 163 -3.05 -27.20 5.06
C LEU A 163 -3.27 -27.08 6.56
N TRP A 164 -4.00 -26.05 6.96
CA TRP A 164 -4.44 -25.83 8.32
C TRP A 164 -5.96 -25.98 8.41
N PHE A 165 -6.41 -26.79 9.38
CA PHE A 165 -7.82 -27.15 9.58
C PHE A 165 -8.37 -26.67 10.93
N GLY A 166 -7.77 -25.62 11.51
CA GLY A 166 -8.08 -25.18 12.88
C GLY A 166 -7.31 -25.99 13.93
N ALA A 167 -7.37 -25.54 15.17
CA ALA A 167 -6.70 -26.25 16.28
C ALA A 167 -7.31 -27.61 16.57
N ASP A 168 -8.59 -27.78 16.30
CA ASP A 168 -9.41 -28.99 16.46
C ASP A 168 -9.40 -29.91 15.23
N GLY A 169 -8.84 -29.48 14.12
CA GLY A 169 -8.79 -30.24 12.86
C GLY A 169 -10.13 -30.33 12.13
N ASP A 170 -11.13 -29.53 12.49
CA ASP A 170 -12.49 -29.59 11.91
C ASP A 170 -12.92 -28.31 11.14
N SER A 171 -12.01 -27.36 10.98
CA SER A 171 -12.25 -26.14 10.21
C SER A 171 -11.99 -26.35 8.71
N PRO A 172 -12.69 -25.61 7.81
CA PRO A 172 -12.40 -25.62 6.37
C PRO A 172 -10.92 -25.35 6.08
N PRO A 173 -10.35 -25.97 5.04
CA PRO A 173 -8.91 -25.89 4.76
C PRO A 173 -8.45 -24.44 4.50
N ARG A 174 -7.35 -24.08 5.10
CA ARG A 174 -6.60 -22.84 4.90
C ARG A 174 -5.15 -23.18 4.56
N ILE A 175 -4.45 -22.30 3.86
CA ILE A 175 -3.04 -22.48 3.53
C ILE A 175 -2.19 -21.73 4.55
N LYS A 176 -1.15 -22.37 5.07
CA LYS A 176 -0.08 -21.72 5.84
C LYS A 176 0.84 -20.96 4.89
N VAL A 177 1.01 -19.66 5.12
CA VAL A 177 1.97 -18.79 4.45
C VAL A 177 3.01 -18.39 5.48
N PHE A 178 4.24 -18.85 5.32
CA PHE A 178 5.30 -18.63 6.31
C PHE A 178 5.93 -17.25 6.18
N LEU A 179 6.30 -16.66 7.32
CA LEU A 179 6.89 -15.32 7.37
C LEU A 179 8.20 -15.23 6.58
N ASN A 180 9.01 -16.27 6.59
CA ASN A 180 10.28 -16.37 5.86
C ASN A 180 10.12 -16.61 4.34
N GLU A 181 8.92 -16.89 3.85
CA GLU A 181 8.61 -17.10 2.43
C GLU A 181 7.95 -15.88 1.77
N VAL A 182 7.49 -14.91 2.57
CA VAL A 182 6.90 -13.69 2.03
C VAL A 182 7.99 -12.63 1.82
N GLN A 183 7.76 -11.75 0.86
CA GLN A 183 8.65 -10.62 0.62
C GLN A 183 8.91 -9.84 1.93
N ASP A 184 10.11 -9.32 2.10
CA ASP A 184 10.48 -8.53 3.29
C ASP A 184 9.88 -7.12 3.21
N GLY A 185 8.68 -6.96 3.77
CA GLY A 185 7.93 -5.72 3.78
C GLY A 185 6.53 -5.81 3.15
N ILE A 186 5.84 -4.68 3.16
CA ILE A 186 4.48 -4.52 2.59
C ILE A 186 4.49 -3.52 1.44
N VAL A 187 3.65 -3.78 0.46
CA VAL A 187 3.43 -2.84 -0.66
C VAL A 187 2.71 -1.61 -0.12
N PRO A 188 3.21 -0.38 -0.39
CA PRO A 188 2.47 0.83 -0.06
C PRO A 188 1.11 0.84 -0.76
N ASP A 189 0.08 1.27 -0.04
CA ASP A 189 -1.26 1.49 -0.56
C ASP A 189 -1.51 2.95 -0.95
N THR A 190 -2.71 3.27 -1.39
CA THR A 190 -3.11 4.62 -1.81
C THR A 190 -3.94 5.37 -0.76
N TRP A 191 -4.11 4.81 0.44
CA TRP A 191 -4.76 5.46 1.56
C TRP A 191 -3.77 5.66 2.71
N TRP A 192 -3.39 6.92 2.97
CA TRP A 192 -2.45 7.24 4.05
C TRP A 192 -3.17 7.99 5.17
N GLY A 193 -3.54 7.26 6.21
CA GLY A 193 -4.11 7.82 7.43
C GLY A 193 -3.08 8.66 8.20
N HIS A 194 -3.56 9.59 9.01
CA HIS A 194 -2.71 10.49 9.82
C HIS A 194 -1.79 9.72 10.78
N GLU A 195 -2.17 8.53 11.22
CA GLU A 195 -1.37 7.71 12.13
C GLU A 195 -0.01 7.33 11.53
N VAL A 196 0.01 7.04 10.22
CA VAL A 196 1.21 6.57 9.51
C VAL A 196 1.94 7.65 8.73
N SER A 197 1.28 8.78 8.48
CA SER A 197 1.82 9.87 7.64
C SER A 197 1.78 11.25 8.28
N GLY A 198 1.29 11.36 9.53
CA GLY A 198 1.09 12.64 10.19
C GLY A 198 -0.02 13.48 9.57
N SER A 199 -0.42 14.53 10.27
CA SER A 199 -1.45 15.49 9.90
C SER A 199 -0.91 16.93 9.87
N ASN A 200 -1.72 17.88 9.41
CA ASN A 200 -1.39 19.31 9.51
C ASN A 200 -1.25 19.81 10.96
N GLN A 201 -1.86 19.12 11.94
CA GLN A 201 -1.69 19.44 13.34
C GLN A 201 -0.33 18.97 13.85
N ASP A 202 0.12 17.79 13.43
CA ASP A 202 1.43 17.26 13.77
C ASP A 202 2.54 18.15 13.21
N SER A 203 2.46 18.53 11.91
CA SER A 203 3.47 19.40 11.30
C SER A 203 3.56 20.77 11.94
N LYS A 204 2.42 21.34 12.36
CA LYS A 204 2.42 22.62 13.07
C LYS A 204 3.09 22.51 14.45
N LYS A 205 2.86 21.39 15.14
CA LYS A 205 3.51 21.11 16.42
C LYS A 205 5.01 20.92 16.23
N GLU A 206 5.44 20.12 15.24
CA GLU A 206 6.84 19.91 14.90
C GLU A 206 7.57 21.23 14.64
N MET A 207 6.94 22.14 13.88
CA MET A 207 7.52 23.47 13.61
C MET A 207 7.65 24.34 14.88
N LEU A 208 6.65 24.34 15.76
CA LEU A 208 6.69 25.10 17.01
C LEU A 208 7.73 24.51 17.99
N ASP A 209 7.89 23.20 18.02
CA ASP A 209 8.89 22.53 18.84
C ASP A 209 10.32 22.85 18.37
N LEU A 210 10.53 22.98 17.05
CA LEU A 210 11.83 23.33 16.45
C LEU A 210 12.13 24.84 16.53
N PHE A 211 11.12 25.68 16.36
CA PHE A 211 11.23 27.14 16.27
C PHE A 211 10.20 27.85 17.17
N PRO A 212 10.36 27.77 18.50
CA PRO A 212 9.35 28.22 19.45
C PRO A 212 9.07 29.74 19.39
N ASP A 213 10.06 30.53 18.96
CA ASP A 213 10.00 31.99 18.92
C ASP A 213 9.63 32.56 17.53
N THR A 214 9.30 31.70 16.56
CA THR A 214 8.99 32.11 15.17
C THR A 214 7.54 31.81 14.84
N GLU A 215 6.92 32.69 14.01
CA GLU A 215 5.62 32.37 13.43
C GLU A 215 5.79 31.21 12.43
N PRO A 216 5.11 30.08 12.67
CA PRO A 216 5.29 28.91 11.82
C PRO A 216 4.77 29.15 10.41
N PHE A 217 5.43 28.59 9.41
CA PHE A 217 4.93 28.53 8.04
C PHE A 217 3.48 28.04 8.00
N SER A 218 2.65 28.68 7.16
CA SER A 218 1.19 28.51 7.23
C SER A 218 0.69 27.08 6.95
N THR A 219 1.41 26.32 6.13
CA THR A 219 1.02 24.95 5.71
C THR A 219 2.20 23.99 5.63
N PRO A 220 2.92 23.75 6.75
CA PRO A 220 4.01 22.79 6.75
C PRO A 220 3.50 21.37 6.49
N LYS A 221 4.34 20.53 5.92
CA LYS A 221 4.05 19.10 5.80
C LYS A 221 4.69 18.34 6.95
N PRO A 222 4.02 17.32 7.51
CA PRO A 222 4.57 16.56 8.64
C PRO A 222 5.79 15.75 8.22
N GLU A 223 6.77 15.64 9.10
CA GLU A 223 7.99 14.87 8.89
C GLU A 223 7.68 13.40 8.52
N LYS A 224 6.68 12.81 9.18
CA LYS A 224 6.22 11.44 8.86
C LYS A 224 5.81 11.25 7.41
N LEU A 225 5.18 12.25 6.78
CA LEU A 225 4.81 12.19 5.37
C LEU A 225 6.05 12.12 4.49
N LEU A 226 7.02 13.01 4.72
CA LEU A 226 8.26 13.07 3.96
C LEU A 226 9.09 11.80 4.16
N MET A 227 9.23 11.34 5.40
CA MET A 227 9.94 10.09 5.72
C MET A 227 9.31 8.90 5.00
N ARG A 228 7.98 8.83 4.93
CA ARG A 228 7.28 7.76 4.23
C ARG A 228 7.52 7.81 2.72
N VAL A 229 7.50 9.01 2.12
CA VAL A 229 7.87 9.21 0.69
C VAL A 229 9.30 8.74 0.45
N LEU A 230 10.27 9.19 1.26
CA LEU A 230 11.67 8.82 1.13
C LEU A 230 11.88 7.30 1.27
N ALA A 231 11.23 6.68 2.24
CA ALA A 231 11.32 5.22 2.44
C ALA A 231 10.86 4.42 1.22
N ILE A 232 9.86 4.93 0.47
CA ILE A 232 9.32 4.26 -0.73
C ILE A 232 10.14 4.59 -1.99
N ALA A 233 10.58 5.84 -2.09
CA ALA A 233 11.11 6.41 -3.34
C ALA A 233 12.62 6.33 -3.48
N THR A 234 13.38 6.18 -2.38
CA THR A 234 14.83 6.36 -2.37
C THR A 234 15.57 5.26 -1.64
N ASN A 235 16.84 5.11 -1.97
CA ASN A 235 17.82 4.26 -1.28
C ASN A 235 18.96 5.13 -0.70
N PRO A 236 19.75 4.60 0.24
CA PRO A 236 20.92 5.32 0.73
C PRO A 236 21.87 5.74 -0.41
N GLY A 237 22.17 7.02 -0.48
CA GLY A 237 23.02 7.61 -1.51
C GLY A 237 22.28 8.25 -2.69
N ASP A 238 20.96 8.08 -2.79
CA ASP A 238 20.16 8.76 -3.80
C ASP A 238 20.07 10.27 -3.52
N LEU A 239 20.02 11.07 -4.60
CA LEU A 239 19.81 12.52 -4.50
C LEU A 239 18.31 12.83 -4.45
N VAL A 240 17.94 13.68 -3.51
CA VAL A 240 16.58 14.19 -3.35
C VAL A 240 16.57 15.69 -3.56
N LEU A 241 15.65 16.18 -4.39
CA LEU A 241 15.42 17.59 -4.63
C LEU A 241 14.03 17.98 -4.15
N ASP A 242 13.94 18.91 -3.20
CA ASP A 242 12.70 19.63 -2.91
C ASP A 242 12.70 20.95 -3.69
N SER A 243 11.89 21.01 -4.75
CA SER A 243 11.79 22.17 -5.64
C SER A 243 10.78 23.22 -5.19
N PHE A 244 10.01 22.92 -4.11
CA PHE A 244 8.98 23.78 -3.52
C PHE A 244 9.04 23.73 -1.99
N ALA A 245 10.24 23.77 -1.43
CA ALA A 245 10.48 23.60 0.01
C ALA A 245 9.72 24.61 0.90
N GLY A 246 9.33 25.74 0.34
CA GLY A 246 8.70 26.83 1.10
C GLY A 246 9.74 27.76 1.73
N SER A 247 9.37 28.43 2.81
CA SER A 247 10.23 29.36 3.56
C SER A 247 10.50 28.85 4.96
#